data_4ee976fc3cc6f0270e0be766785992cb
#
_entry.id   4ee976fc3cc6f0270e0be766785992cb
#
_cell.length_a   1.000
_cell.length_b   1.000
_cell.length_c   1.000
_cell.angle_alpha   90.00
_cell.angle_beta   90.00
_cell.angle_gamma   90.00
#
_symmetry.space_group_name_H-M   'P 1'
#
loop_
_entity.id
_entity.type
_entity.pdbx_description
1 polymer ?
#
loop_
_entity_poly.entity_id
_entity_poly.type
_entity_poly.pdbx_seq_one_letter_code
_entity_poly.pdbx_strand_id
1 'polypeptide(L)'
;MEGRRVRGLTRGLIGAILPVQCAGCRAWDEVLCPSCRSLASSPAHVASIDSARGPLPLVTMGDYDGPLRRIVLAAKHSARTDVTDFLDEAGARLGTALGGVLGVAGSPAAAVGSLAGRVPSTGSAVDVWVVPAPSSWKRRLRGRQVALPLARAVARALAASARPGVRVQVVDAVRLRVGATSQSGKAGAQRTVGRMGSMRALAVPPPDVLVVAVDDVVTTGATVREMERVLGGLDAVATLCRPGLIS
;
A
#
# COMPACT_ATOMS: atom_id res chain seq x y z
N MET A 1 -25.73 -1.22 23.46
CA MET A 1 -26.12 -0.80 22.10
C MET A 1 -26.32 0.71 21.92
N GLU A 2 -26.00 1.55 22.89
CA GLU A 2 -26.25 3.02 22.86
C GLU A 2 -25.13 3.89 22.31
N GLY A 3 -23.88 3.41 22.27
CA GLY A 3 -22.74 4.25 21.82
C GLY A 3 -22.67 4.57 20.31
N ARG A 4 -23.49 3.95 19.46
CA ARG A 4 -23.49 4.15 18.01
C ARG A 4 -24.40 5.29 17.54
N ARG A 5 -25.44 5.62 18.28
CA ARG A 5 -26.40 6.68 17.91
C ARG A 5 -25.92 8.10 18.17
N VAL A 6 -25.08 8.34 19.16
CA VAL A 6 -24.60 9.68 19.50
C VAL A 6 -23.57 10.21 18.50
N ARG A 7 -22.77 9.33 17.87
CA ARG A 7 -21.80 9.74 16.83
C ARG A 7 -22.45 10.19 15.51
N GLY A 8 -23.67 9.77 15.22
CA GLY A 8 -24.42 10.15 14.01
C GLY A 8 -25.01 11.56 14.08
N LEU A 9 -25.50 11.98 15.24
CA LEU A 9 -26.16 13.28 15.41
C LEU A 9 -25.18 14.45 15.42
N THR A 10 -24.02 14.28 16.02
CA THR A 10 -22.96 15.34 16.04
C THR A 10 -22.31 15.51 14.66
N ARG A 11 -22.19 14.44 13.83
CA ARG A 11 -21.76 14.55 12.45
C ARG A 11 -22.75 15.31 11.56
N GLY A 12 -24.04 15.14 11.74
CA GLY A 12 -25.09 15.83 10.98
C GLY A 12 -25.12 17.33 11.22
N LEU A 13 -24.97 17.78 12.47
CA LEU A 13 -24.98 19.21 12.84
C LEU A 13 -23.73 19.97 12.40
N ILE A 14 -22.56 19.32 12.46
CA ILE A 14 -21.30 19.93 11.98
C ILE A 14 -21.24 19.97 10.45
N GLY A 15 -21.83 18.99 9.76
CA GLY A 15 -21.96 18.95 8.28
C GLY A 15 -22.84 20.06 7.72
N ALA A 16 -23.88 20.49 8.44
CA ALA A 16 -24.74 21.59 8.03
C ALA A 16 -24.07 22.98 8.07
N ILE A 17 -22.99 23.11 8.87
CA ILE A 17 -22.27 24.39 9.06
C ILE A 17 -21.00 24.46 8.18
N LEU A 18 -20.42 23.32 7.81
CA LEU A 18 -19.23 23.23 6.96
C LEU A 18 -19.43 22.12 5.92
N PRO A 19 -19.86 22.47 4.70
CA PRO A 19 -20.06 21.49 3.65
C PRO A 19 -18.80 20.70 3.38
N VAL A 20 -18.92 19.37 3.40
CA VAL A 20 -17.82 18.43 3.16
C VAL A 20 -17.83 18.07 1.69
N GLN A 21 -16.66 18.06 1.07
CA GLN A 21 -16.50 17.63 -0.32
C GLN A 21 -15.86 16.24 -0.37
N CYS A 22 -16.34 15.43 -1.32
CA CYS A 22 -15.76 14.14 -1.62
C CYS A 22 -14.27 14.25 -1.96
N ALA A 23 -13.45 13.48 -1.25
CA ALA A 23 -12.00 13.46 -1.46
C ALA A 23 -11.59 13.08 -2.89
N GLY A 24 -12.43 12.31 -3.60
CA GLY A 24 -12.18 11.89 -4.97
C GLY A 24 -12.71 12.85 -6.03
N CYS A 25 -14.02 13.02 -6.16
CA CYS A 25 -14.66 13.79 -7.24
C CYS A 25 -15.04 15.21 -6.85
N ARG A 26 -14.97 15.58 -5.55
CA ARG A 26 -15.38 16.86 -4.98
C ARG A 26 -16.90 17.10 -4.95
N ALA A 27 -17.73 16.09 -5.15
CA ALA A 27 -19.16 16.20 -4.88
C ALA A 27 -19.40 16.62 -3.43
N TRP A 28 -20.49 17.35 -3.19
CA TRP A 28 -20.82 17.87 -1.85
C TRP A 28 -21.42 16.79 -0.95
N ASP A 29 -21.39 17.04 0.35
CA ASP A 29 -22.11 16.35 1.43
C ASP A 29 -21.56 14.96 1.83
N GLU A 30 -20.49 14.47 1.20
CA GLU A 30 -19.87 13.20 1.55
C GLU A 30 -18.34 13.29 1.62
N VAL A 31 -17.73 12.63 2.60
CA VAL A 31 -16.27 12.51 2.68
C VAL A 31 -15.73 11.67 1.53
N LEU A 32 -16.47 10.63 1.15
CA LEU A 32 -16.17 9.78 0.00
C LEU A 32 -17.50 9.22 -0.56
N CYS A 33 -17.90 9.70 -1.73
CA CYS A 33 -19.15 9.30 -2.38
C CYS A 33 -19.11 7.84 -2.86
N PRO A 34 -20.25 7.18 -3.12
CA PRO A 34 -20.31 5.77 -3.53
C PRO A 34 -19.44 5.48 -4.75
N SER A 35 -19.46 6.33 -5.79
CA SER A 35 -18.65 6.15 -7.00
C SER A 35 -17.13 6.23 -6.72
N CYS A 36 -16.69 7.09 -5.80
CA CYS A 36 -15.28 7.17 -5.42
C CYS A 36 -14.89 6.04 -4.47
N ARG A 37 -15.81 5.58 -3.64
CA ARG A 37 -15.61 4.43 -2.74
C ARG A 37 -15.46 3.14 -3.55
N SER A 38 -16.24 2.95 -4.61
CA SER A 38 -16.17 1.74 -5.45
C SER A 38 -14.83 1.53 -6.16
N LEU A 39 -13.98 2.57 -6.26
CA LEU A 39 -12.61 2.41 -6.76
C LEU A 39 -11.78 1.45 -5.90
N ALA A 40 -12.06 1.35 -4.60
CA ALA A 40 -11.40 0.39 -3.72
C ALA A 40 -11.80 -1.06 -4.01
N SER A 41 -12.99 -1.28 -4.57
CA SER A 41 -13.52 -2.62 -4.90
C SER A 41 -13.18 -3.06 -6.32
N SER A 42 -12.53 -2.21 -7.13
CA SER A 42 -12.08 -2.55 -8.48
C SER A 42 -11.04 -3.69 -8.44
N PRO A 43 -10.95 -4.50 -9.49
CA PRO A 43 -9.88 -5.50 -9.61
C PRO A 43 -8.51 -4.83 -9.53
N ALA A 44 -7.58 -5.46 -8.80
CA ALA A 44 -6.20 -5.03 -8.79
C ALA A 44 -5.51 -5.40 -10.11
N HIS A 45 -4.63 -4.54 -10.58
CA HIS A 45 -3.82 -4.74 -11.77
C HIS A 45 -2.45 -5.27 -11.40
N VAL A 46 -1.94 -6.24 -12.17
CA VAL A 46 -0.58 -6.76 -12.04
C VAL A 46 0.28 -6.16 -13.14
N ALA A 47 1.38 -5.58 -12.76
CA ALA A 47 2.38 -4.97 -13.63
C ALA A 47 3.78 -5.34 -13.13
N SER A 48 4.81 -4.72 -13.67
CA SER A 48 6.18 -4.85 -13.18
C SER A 48 6.82 -3.48 -12.98
N ILE A 49 7.85 -3.47 -12.14
CA ILE A 49 8.74 -2.32 -11.95
C ILE A 49 10.18 -2.82 -12.00
N ASP A 50 11.08 -2.01 -12.57
CA ASP A 50 12.49 -2.34 -12.61
C ASP A 50 13.11 -2.32 -11.21
N SER A 51 13.78 -3.39 -10.85
CA SER A 51 14.54 -3.54 -9.62
C SER A 51 15.99 -3.91 -9.93
N ALA A 52 16.84 -3.92 -8.89
CA ALA A 52 18.24 -4.31 -9.03
C ALA A 52 18.41 -5.79 -9.44
N ARG A 53 17.39 -6.61 -9.21
CA ARG A 53 17.39 -8.06 -9.48
C ARG A 53 16.56 -8.45 -10.72
N GLY A 54 16.11 -7.48 -11.51
CA GLY A 54 15.24 -7.69 -12.67
C GLY A 54 13.81 -7.20 -12.43
N PRO A 55 12.87 -7.58 -13.30
CA PRO A 55 11.48 -7.17 -13.16
C PRO A 55 10.89 -7.66 -11.84
N LEU A 56 10.38 -6.73 -11.03
CA LEU A 56 9.72 -7.00 -9.76
C LEU A 56 8.20 -6.86 -9.93
N PRO A 57 7.40 -7.86 -9.57
CA PRO A 57 5.95 -7.77 -9.65
C PRO A 57 5.40 -6.61 -8.82
N LEU A 58 4.47 -5.86 -9.43
CA LEU A 58 3.79 -4.74 -8.82
C LEU A 58 2.28 -4.94 -8.91
N VAL A 59 1.59 -4.99 -7.78
CA VAL A 59 0.14 -5.04 -7.71
C VAL A 59 -0.40 -3.66 -7.34
N THR A 60 -1.34 -3.12 -8.10
CA THR A 60 -1.86 -1.76 -7.94
C THR A 60 -3.36 -1.67 -8.18
N MET A 61 -4.03 -0.70 -7.53
CA MET A 61 -5.45 -0.45 -7.78
C MET A 61 -5.70 0.35 -9.06
N GLY A 62 -4.71 1.11 -9.57
CA GLY A 62 -4.87 1.88 -10.79
C GLY A 62 -3.83 2.97 -10.99
N ASP A 63 -4.16 3.90 -11.89
CA ASP A 63 -3.30 5.03 -12.22
C ASP A 63 -3.30 6.13 -11.15
N TYR A 64 -2.14 6.79 -11.01
CA TYR A 64 -2.01 7.96 -10.14
C TYR A 64 -2.61 9.20 -10.82
N ASP A 65 -3.91 9.14 -11.08
CA ASP A 65 -4.68 10.21 -11.73
C ASP A 65 -6.09 10.32 -11.14
N GLY A 66 -6.83 11.32 -11.59
CA GLY A 66 -8.25 11.54 -11.32
C GLY A 66 -8.62 11.43 -9.83
N PRO A 67 -9.74 10.76 -9.53
CA PRO A 67 -10.24 10.60 -8.17
C PRO A 67 -9.28 9.83 -7.25
N LEU A 68 -8.62 8.77 -7.74
CA LEU A 68 -7.72 7.95 -6.92
C LEU A 68 -6.53 8.78 -6.41
N ARG A 69 -5.91 9.60 -7.27
CA ARG A 69 -4.85 10.52 -6.87
C ARG A 69 -5.32 11.48 -5.77
N ARG A 70 -6.53 12.05 -5.92
CA ARG A 70 -7.07 12.99 -4.92
C ARG A 70 -7.35 12.33 -3.58
N ILE A 71 -7.88 11.09 -3.58
CA ILE A 71 -8.11 10.29 -2.36
C ILE A 71 -6.79 10.07 -1.62
N VAL A 72 -5.74 9.64 -2.34
CA VAL A 72 -4.41 9.42 -1.75
C VAL A 72 -3.82 10.71 -1.17
N LEU A 73 -3.97 11.83 -1.87
CA LEU A 73 -3.52 13.13 -1.37
C LEU A 73 -4.30 13.57 -0.13
N ALA A 74 -5.62 13.36 -0.12
CA ALA A 74 -6.46 13.67 1.03
C ALA A 74 -6.07 12.83 2.26
N ALA A 75 -5.83 11.52 2.08
CA ALA A 75 -5.33 10.63 3.13
C ALA A 75 -4.02 11.11 3.75
N LYS A 76 -3.12 11.67 2.93
CA LYS A 76 -1.81 12.19 3.39
C LYS A 76 -1.90 13.54 4.09
N HIS A 77 -2.83 14.40 3.69
CA HIS A 77 -2.79 15.83 4.04
C HIS A 77 -4.00 16.32 4.85
N SER A 78 -5.17 15.67 4.73
CA SER A 78 -6.39 16.07 5.43
C SER A 78 -6.57 15.33 6.75
N ALA A 79 -6.78 16.07 7.84
CA ALA A 79 -7.18 15.49 9.12
C ALA A 79 -8.69 15.19 9.18
N ARG A 80 -9.47 15.76 8.26
CA ARG A 80 -10.94 15.63 8.21
C ARG A 80 -11.42 14.48 7.32
N THR A 81 -10.53 13.93 6.49
CA THR A 81 -10.87 12.87 5.54
C THR A 81 -10.50 11.52 6.13
N ASP A 82 -11.51 10.81 6.60
CA ASP A 82 -11.37 9.41 7.02
C ASP A 82 -11.56 8.52 5.79
N VAL A 83 -10.50 7.85 5.38
CA VAL A 83 -10.47 6.91 4.26
C VAL A 83 -10.11 5.49 4.71
N THR A 84 -10.27 5.19 5.99
CA THR A 84 -9.90 3.88 6.56
C THR A 84 -10.60 2.73 5.85
N ASP A 85 -11.92 2.84 5.67
CA ASP A 85 -12.70 1.80 4.97
C ASP A 85 -12.24 1.62 3.51
N PHE A 86 -11.86 2.71 2.85
CA PHE A 86 -11.28 2.67 1.49
C PHE A 86 -9.94 1.92 1.47
N LEU A 87 -9.07 2.19 2.42
CA LEU A 87 -7.76 1.52 2.53
C LEU A 87 -7.92 0.04 2.87
N ASP A 88 -8.88 -0.30 3.70
CA ASP A 88 -9.18 -1.68 4.09
C ASP A 88 -9.69 -2.48 2.88
N GLU A 89 -10.64 -1.95 2.11
CA GLU A 89 -11.16 -2.60 0.90
C GLU A 89 -10.10 -2.70 -0.20
N ALA A 90 -9.39 -1.61 -0.51
CA ALA A 90 -8.31 -1.63 -1.49
C ALA A 90 -7.18 -2.60 -1.08
N GLY A 91 -6.82 -2.61 0.20
CA GLY A 91 -5.84 -3.55 0.74
C GLY A 91 -6.29 -5.00 0.62
N ALA A 92 -7.60 -5.27 0.76
CA ALA A 92 -8.15 -6.60 0.55
C ALA A 92 -7.97 -7.07 -0.90
N ARG A 93 -8.25 -6.21 -1.89
CA ARG A 93 -8.02 -6.52 -3.32
C ARG A 93 -6.54 -6.77 -3.64
N LEU A 94 -5.67 -5.88 -3.14
CA LEU A 94 -4.22 -6.02 -3.32
C LEU A 94 -3.69 -7.31 -2.67
N GLY A 95 -4.12 -7.64 -1.45
CA GLY A 95 -3.67 -8.83 -0.73
C GLY A 95 -4.09 -10.13 -1.41
N THR A 96 -5.33 -10.21 -1.91
CA THR A 96 -5.80 -11.37 -2.67
C THR A 96 -5.00 -11.55 -3.97
N ALA A 97 -4.77 -10.47 -4.73
CA ALA A 97 -3.99 -10.52 -5.97
C ALA A 97 -2.52 -10.92 -5.71
N LEU A 98 -1.92 -10.42 -4.62
CA LEU A 98 -0.56 -10.82 -4.20
C LEU A 98 -0.45 -12.31 -3.93
N GLY A 99 -1.48 -12.95 -3.38
CA GLY A 99 -1.50 -14.40 -3.15
C GLY A 99 -1.23 -15.19 -4.43
N GLY A 100 -1.85 -14.76 -5.54
CA GLY A 100 -1.61 -15.33 -6.86
C GLY A 100 -0.21 -15.05 -7.39
N VAL A 101 0.25 -13.79 -7.29
CA VAL A 101 1.57 -13.36 -7.77
C VAL A 101 2.71 -14.08 -7.04
N LEU A 102 2.59 -14.24 -5.72
CA LEU A 102 3.58 -14.94 -4.90
C LEU A 102 3.46 -16.47 -4.97
N GLY A 103 2.43 -17.03 -5.59
CA GLY A 103 2.19 -18.47 -5.62
C GLY A 103 1.84 -19.09 -4.27
N VAL A 104 1.30 -18.29 -3.35
CA VAL A 104 0.91 -18.73 -1.99
C VAL A 104 -0.61 -18.84 -1.82
N ALA A 105 -1.39 -18.51 -2.85
CA ALA A 105 -2.86 -18.61 -2.82
C ALA A 105 -3.33 -20.06 -2.60
N GLY A 106 -4.42 -20.22 -1.85
CA GLY A 106 -5.06 -21.50 -1.60
C GLY A 106 -5.81 -22.07 -2.80
N SER A 107 -6.14 -21.22 -3.80
CA SER A 107 -6.82 -21.64 -5.03
C SER A 107 -5.90 -21.53 -6.25
N PRO A 108 -5.78 -22.57 -7.10
CA PRO A 108 -4.92 -22.53 -8.28
C PRO A 108 -5.39 -21.53 -9.36
N ALA A 109 -6.66 -21.12 -9.35
CA ALA A 109 -7.22 -20.16 -10.29
C ALA A 109 -6.64 -18.73 -10.16
N ALA A 110 -5.90 -18.42 -9.06
CA ALA A 110 -5.34 -17.12 -8.78
C ALA A 110 -3.87 -16.96 -9.24
N ALA A 111 -3.25 -17.96 -9.81
CA ALA A 111 -1.85 -17.93 -10.23
C ALA A 111 -1.68 -17.13 -11.53
N VAL A 112 -1.55 -15.83 -11.45
CA VAL A 112 -1.20 -14.95 -12.57
C VAL A 112 0.25 -14.49 -12.41
N GLY A 113 1.15 -14.98 -13.26
CA GLY A 113 2.55 -14.52 -13.31
C GLY A 113 3.44 -15.11 -12.21
N SER A 114 3.82 -16.35 -12.39
CA SER A 114 4.56 -17.16 -11.42
C SER A 114 5.98 -16.63 -11.14
N LEU A 115 6.25 -16.30 -9.86
CA LEU A 115 7.59 -16.34 -9.25
C LEU A 115 7.95 -17.81 -8.92
N ALA A 116 7.72 -18.71 -9.87
CA ALA A 116 7.75 -20.17 -9.70
C ALA A 116 9.08 -20.76 -9.17
N GLY A 117 10.11 -19.94 -9.00
CA GLY A 117 11.44 -20.41 -8.54
C GLY A 117 11.75 -20.21 -7.05
N ARG A 118 10.98 -19.40 -6.31
CA ARG A 118 11.27 -19.10 -4.89
C ARG A 118 10.28 -19.69 -3.88
N VAL A 119 9.13 -20.16 -4.36
CA VAL A 119 8.14 -20.75 -3.45
C VAL A 119 8.51 -22.21 -3.18
N PRO A 120 8.76 -22.62 -1.92
CA PRO A 120 8.98 -24.01 -1.59
C PRO A 120 7.80 -24.87 -2.04
N SER A 121 8.10 -26.10 -2.48
CA SER A 121 7.12 -27.10 -2.88
C SER A 121 6.01 -27.28 -1.84
N THR A 122 4.84 -27.68 -2.27
CA THR A 122 3.64 -27.92 -1.45
C THR A 122 4.01 -28.74 -0.19
N GLY A 123 3.82 -28.12 1.00
CA GLY A 123 4.09 -28.78 2.29
C GLY A 123 5.07 -28.05 3.22
N SER A 124 5.91 -27.15 2.69
CA SER A 124 6.82 -26.36 3.53
C SER A 124 6.11 -25.12 4.08
N ALA A 125 6.42 -24.75 5.34
CA ALA A 125 5.99 -23.46 5.90
C ALA A 125 6.63 -22.33 5.11
N VAL A 126 5.84 -21.29 4.80
CA VAL A 126 6.29 -20.09 4.07
C VAL A 126 5.98 -18.87 4.93
N ASP A 127 6.99 -18.11 5.26
CA ASP A 127 6.83 -16.84 5.95
C ASP A 127 6.80 -15.69 4.94
N VAL A 128 5.84 -14.78 5.11
CA VAL A 128 5.69 -13.59 4.28
C VAL A 128 5.75 -12.33 5.14
N TRP A 129 6.70 -11.47 4.89
CA TRP A 129 6.78 -10.15 5.50
C TRP A 129 6.12 -9.10 4.61
N VAL A 130 5.12 -8.44 5.13
CA VAL A 130 4.50 -7.27 4.50
C VAL A 130 5.10 -6.03 5.15
N VAL A 131 5.95 -5.32 4.41
CA VAL A 131 6.76 -4.21 4.91
C VAL A 131 6.21 -2.89 4.41
N PRO A 132 5.64 -2.03 5.28
CA PRO A 132 5.16 -0.71 4.88
C PRO A 132 6.34 0.21 4.56
N ALA A 133 6.21 1.01 3.49
CA ALA A 133 7.15 2.07 3.17
C ALA A 133 7.25 3.08 4.33
N PRO A 134 8.48 3.51 4.69
CA PRO A 134 8.68 4.35 5.87
C PRO A 134 8.12 5.76 5.65
N SER A 135 7.29 6.20 6.57
CA SER A 135 6.78 7.57 6.63
C SER A 135 7.71 8.49 7.41
N SER A 136 7.73 9.78 7.04
CA SER A 136 8.44 10.78 7.85
C SER A 136 7.87 10.82 9.28
N TRP A 137 8.74 11.12 10.28
CA TRP A 137 8.34 11.19 11.69
C TRP A 137 7.19 12.17 11.93
N LYS A 138 7.13 13.30 11.20
CA LYS A 138 6.05 14.29 11.27
C LYS A 138 4.70 13.71 10.85
N ARG A 139 4.65 12.86 9.82
CA ARG A 139 3.41 12.18 9.40
C ARG A 139 3.01 11.11 10.41
N ARG A 140 3.98 10.40 10.98
CA ARG A 140 3.74 9.38 12.01
C ARG A 140 3.08 9.99 13.25
N LEU A 141 3.63 11.09 13.78
CA LEU A 141 3.06 11.80 14.93
C LEU A 141 1.66 12.37 14.67
N ARG A 142 1.36 12.73 13.41
CA ARG A 142 0.05 13.26 13.02
C ARG A 142 -0.98 12.19 12.66
N GLY A 143 -0.65 10.90 12.78
CA GLY A 143 -1.53 9.79 12.37
C GLY A 143 -1.84 9.75 10.86
N ARG A 144 -1.05 10.42 10.02
CA ARG A 144 -1.26 10.55 8.57
C ARG A 144 -0.43 9.56 7.76
N GLN A 145 -0.34 8.34 8.26
CA GLN A 145 0.34 7.26 7.56
C GLN A 145 -0.68 6.52 6.70
N VAL A 146 -0.37 6.32 5.42
CA VAL A 146 -1.20 5.54 4.48
C VAL A 146 -0.65 4.13 4.32
N ALA A 147 0.68 3.99 4.20
CA ALA A 147 1.31 2.71 3.93
C ALA A 147 1.09 1.66 5.04
N LEU A 148 1.11 2.05 6.32
CA LEU A 148 0.94 1.09 7.42
C LEU A 148 -0.49 0.53 7.54
N PRO A 149 -1.57 1.34 7.53
CA PRO A 149 -2.95 0.80 7.47
C PRO A 149 -3.16 -0.07 6.23
N LEU A 150 -2.68 0.36 5.06
CA LEU A 150 -2.77 -0.40 3.82
C LEU A 150 -2.03 -1.75 3.96
N ALA A 151 -0.80 -1.77 4.50
CA ALA A 151 -0.04 -2.99 4.71
C ALA A 151 -0.76 -3.98 5.64
N ARG A 152 -1.44 -3.47 6.66
CA ARG A 152 -2.26 -4.32 7.56
C ARG A 152 -3.46 -4.94 6.83
N ALA A 153 -4.13 -4.17 5.97
CA ALA A 153 -5.24 -4.66 5.17
C ALA A 153 -4.77 -5.71 4.14
N VAL A 154 -3.67 -5.43 3.46
CA VAL A 154 -3.00 -6.37 2.53
C VAL A 154 -2.64 -7.67 3.24
N ALA A 155 -1.99 -7.60 4.40
CA ALA A 155 -1.56 -8.78 5.15
C ALA A 155 -2.75 -9.62 5.62
N ARG A 156 -3.84 -9.00 6.10
CA ARG A 156 -5.06 -9.73 6.49
C ARG A 156 -5.66 -10.50 5.31
N ALA A 157 -5.79 -9.86 4.16
CA ALA A 157 -6.37 -10.47 2.98
C ALA A 157 -5.47 -11.56 2.38
N LEU A 158 -4.17 -11.32 2.33
CA LEU A 158 -3.19 -12.31 1.89
C LEU A 158 -3.24 -13.56 2.79
N ALA A 159 -3.25 -13.38 4.12
CA ALA A 159 -3.35 -14.48 5.07
C ALA A 159 -4.66 -15.26 4.92
N ALA A 160 -5.80 -14.56 4.70
CA ALA A 160 -7.10 -15.19 4.53
C ALA A 160 -7.24 -16.00 3.23
N SER A 161 -6.51 -15.60 2.18
CA SER A 161 -6.54 -16.27 0.87
C SER A 161 -5.39 -17.27 0.66
N ALA A 162 -4.44 -17.33 1.59
CA ALA A 162 -3.26 -18.18 1.47
C ALA A 162 -3.57 -19.67 1.75
N ARG A 163 -2.77 -20.54 1.15
CA ARG A 163 -2.80 -21.98 1.44
C ARG A 163 -2.32 -22.28 2.87
N PRO A 164 -2.70 -23.43 3.46
CA PRO A 164 -2.19 -23.86 4.75
C PRO A 164 -0.65 -23.86 4.82
N GLY A 165 -0.09 -23.47 5.95
CA GLY A 165 1.36 -23.38 6.15
C GLY A 165 1.98 -22.02 5.77
N VAL A 166 1.22 -21.08 5.18
CA VAL A 166 1.68 -19.72 4.94
C VAL A 166 1.41 -18.84 6.15
N ARG A 167 2.44 -18.16 6.65
CA ARG A 167 2.35 -17.19 7.75
C ARG A 167 2.64 -15.80 7.24
N VAL A 168 1.69 -14.88 7.42
CA VAL A 168 1.81 -13.50 6.96
C VAL A 168 1.90 -12.55 8.15
N GLN A 169 2.89 -11.69 8.17
CA GLN A 169 3.07 -10.70 9.23
C GLN A 169 3.43 -9.33 8.69
N VAL A 170 2.93 -8.28 9.34
CA VAL A 170 3.34 -6.90 9.05
C VAL A 170 4.58 -6.58 9.88
N VAL A 171 5.69 -6.25 9.21
CA VAL A 171 6.96 -5.94 9.87
C VAL A 171 7.38 -4.51 9.51
N ASP A 172 7.47 -3.64 10.51
CA ASP A 172 7.97 -2.27 10.34
C ASP A 172 9.52 -2.29 10.28
N ALA A 173 10.04 -2.92 9.23
CA ALA A 173 11.46 -3.26 9.08
C ALA A 173 12.34 -2.11 8.59
N VAL A 174 11.76 -0.98 8.15
CA VAL A 174 12.53 0.12 7.50
C VAL A 174 12.22 1.46 8.13
N ARG A 175 13.25 2.29 8.31
CA ARG A 175 13.14 3.68 8.77
C ARG A 175 13.89 4.64 7.87
N LEU A 176 13.37 5.86 7.77
CA LEU A 176 14.14 6.97 7.21
C LEU A 176 15.27 7.36 8.16
N ARG A 177 16.45 7.63 7.62
CA ARG A 177 17.56 8.21 8.40
C ARG A 177 17.21 9.63 8.81
N VAL A 178 17.69 10.05 9.98
CA VAL A 178 17.54 11.43 10.46
C VAL A 178 18.33 12.34 9.53
N GLY A 179 17.71 13.42 9.06
CA GLY A 179 18.33 14.35 8.08
C GLY A 179 18.00 14.04 6.62
N ALA A 180 17.44 12.88 6.29
CA ALA A 180 16.88 12.60 4.96
C ALA A 180 15.57 13.40 4.77
N THR A 181 15.69 14.68 4.45
CA THR A 181 14.53 15.55 4.18
C THR A 181 13.88 15.13 2.86
N SER A 182 12.59 14.90 2.90
CA SER A 182 11.73 14.84 1.72
C SER A 182 11.81 16.21 1.02
N GLN A 183 12.67 16.34 0.04
CA GLN A 183 12.72 17.52 -0.82
C GLN A 183 11.52 17.45 -1.78
N SER A 184 10.35 17.86 -1.29
CA SER A 184 9.18 18.12 -2.10
C SER A 184 9.46 19.36 -2.95
N GLY A 185 9.75 19.18 -4.24
CA GLY A 185 9.99 20.29 -5.18
C GLY A 185 11.04 20.03 -6.25
N LYS A 186 11.83 18.95 -6.18
CA LYS A 186 12.84 18.65 -7.21
C LYS A 186 12.29 17.77 -8.34
N ALA A 187 12.78 17.97 -9.57
CA ALA A 187 12.43 17.20 -10.75
C ALA A 187 12.76 15.71 -10.64
N GLY A 188 12.10 14.85 -11.44
CA GLY A 188 12.11 13.39 -11.29
C GLY A 188 13.48 12.71 -11.13
N ALA A 189 14.49 13.08 -11.93
CA ALA A 189 15.85 12.51 -11.85
C ALA A 189 16.55 12.84 -10.51
N GLN A 190 16.36 14.05 -9.98
CA GLN A 190 16.92 14.45 -8.69
C GLN A 190 16.25 13.77 -7.49
N ARG A 191 15.01 13.26 -7.64
CA ARG A 191 14.34 12.47 -6.59
C ARG A 191 14.93 11.08 -6.45
N THR A 192 15.39 10.48 -7.53
CA THR A 192 16.00 9.14 -7.54
C THR A 192 17.34 9.15 -6.80
N VAL A 193 18.22 10.11 -7.13
CA VAL A 193 19.53 10.28 -6.48
C VAL A 193 19.37 10.66 -5.00
N GLY A 194 18.38 11.51 -4.67
CA GLY A 194 18.18 11.99 -3.30
C GLY A 194 17.61 10.94 -2.32
N ARG A 195 17.23 9.73 -2.79
CA ARG A 195 16.72 8.65 -1.92
C ARG A 195 17.73 7.55 -1.64
N MET A 196 18.81 7.42 -2.42
CA MET A 196 19.86 6.45 -2.13
C MET A 196 20.53 6.75 -0.78
N GLY A 197 20.60 5.74 0.09
CA GLY A 197 21.12 5.89 1.45
C GLY A 197 20.18 6.59 2.45
N SER A 198 18.95 6.96 2.03
CA SER A 198 17.98 7.66 2.92
C SER A 198 17.28 6.74 3.92
N MET A 199 17.42 5.42 3.77
CA MET A 199 16.77 4.44 4.62
C MET A 199 17.79 3.58 5.37
N ARG A 200 17.34 2.98 6.47
CA ARG A 200 18.04 1.93 7.19
C ARG A 200 17.09 0.81 7.55
N ALA A 201 17.57 -0.43 7.52
CA ALA A 201 16.84 -1.56 8.06
C ALA A 201 16.82 -1.49 9.60
N LEU A 202 15.68 -1.88 10.18
CA LEU A 202 15.51 -2.18 11.60
C LEU A 202 15.52 -3.69 11.84
N ALA A 203 15.07 -4.44 10.83
CA ALA A 203 15.15 -5.89 10.77
C ALA A 203 15.50 -6.30 9.34
N VAL A 204 16.28 -7.35 9.20
CA VAL A 204 16.64 -7.96 7.90
C VAL A 204 15.87 -9.27 7.80
N PRO A 205 15.12 -9.48 6.70
CA PRO A 205 14.38 -10.73 6.52
C PRO A 205 15.34 -11.93 6.40
N PRO A 206 15.00 -13.08 6.98
CA PRO A 206 15.70 -14.34 6.72
C PRO A 206 15.65 -14.69 5.21
N PRO A 207 16.59 -15.50 4.69
CA PRO A 207 16.71 -15.80 3.26
C PRO A 207 15.51 -16.49 2.63
N ASP A 208 14.76 -17.25 3.42
CA ASP A 208 13.59 -18.04 3.05
C ASP A 208 12.25 -17.31 3.21
N VAL A 209 12.29 -16.06 3.70
CA VAL A 209 11.11 -15.22 3.87
C VAL A 209 10.80 -14.47 2.57
N LEU A 210 9.55 -14.51 2.12
CA LEU A 210 9.06 -13.66 1.04
C LEU A 210 8.79 -12.24 1.55
N VAL A 211 9.26 -11.25 0.83
CA VAL A 211 9.19 -9.83 1.25
C VAL A 211 8.35 -9.01 0.29
N VAL A 212 7.25 -8.48 0.78
CA VAL A 212 6.35 -7.59 0.03
C VAL A 212 6.48 -6.16 0.55
N ALA A 213 6.88 -5.24 -0.29
CA ALA A 213 6.83 -3.81 0.04
C ALA A 213 5.44 -3.23 -0.22
N VAL A 214 4.93 -2.40 0.70
CA VAL A 214 3.65 -1.71 0.54
C VAL A 214 3.86 -0.20 0.62
N ASP A 215 3.51 0.51 -0.45
CA ASP A 215 3.55 1.99 -0.51
C ASP A 215 2.20 2.53 -0.96
N ASP A 216 1.93 3.80 -0.73
CA ASP A 216 0.70 4.44 -1.21
C ASP A 216 0.77 4.82 -2.71
N VAL A 217 1.93 5.24 -3.19
CA VAL A 217 2.17 5.61 -4.60
C VAL A 217 3.57 5.20 -5.02
N VAL A 218 3.66 4.42 -6.07
CA VAL A 218 4.93 4.11 -6.73
C VAL A 218 5.05 4.94 -8.00
N THR A 219 5.88 5.97 -7.97
CA THR A 219 6.13 6.82 -9.16
C THR A 219 7.39 6.37 -9.91
N THR A 220 8.56 6.83 -9.49
CA THR A 220 9.85 6.46 -10.09
C THR A 220 10.43 5.16 -9.53
N GLY A 221 9.77 4.53 -8.58
CA GLY A 221 10.28 3.36 -7.87
C GLY A 221 11.44 3.63 -6.91
N ALA A 222 11.85 4.88 -6.70
CA ALA A 222 12.99 5.20 -5.84
C ALA A 222 12.82 4.69 -4.39
N THR A 223 11.61 4.74 -3.83
CA THR A 223 11.28 4.17 -2.51
C THR A 223 11.48 2.66 -2.52
N VAL A 224 10.94 1.98 -3.55
CA VAL A 224 11.00 0.52 -3.70
C VAL A 224 12.46 0.06 -3.82
N ARG A 225 13.26 0.69 -4.69
CA ARG A 225 14.69 0.36 -4.85
C ARG A 225 15.47 0.56 -3.56
N GLU A 226 15.17 1.60 -2.79
CA GLU A 226 15.87 1.84 -1.53
C GLU A 226 15.42 0.84 -0.44
N MET A 227 14.15 0.43 -0.42
CA MET A 227 13.68 -0.67 0.43
C MET A 227 14.34 -1.99 0.03
N GLU A 228 14.40 -2.31 -1.26
CA GLU A 228 15.08 -3.49 -1.79
C GLU A 228 16.56 -3.53 -1.34
N ARG A 229 17.25 -2.42 -1.46
CA ARG A 229 18.67 -2.31 -1.05
C ARG A 229 18.87 -2.59 0.44
N VAL A 230 18.02 -2.05 1.33
CA VAL A 230 18.22 -2.18 2.78
C VAL A 230 17.69 -3.50 3.34
N LEU A 231 16.72 -4.12 2.67
CA LEU A 231 16.16 -5.42 3.05
C LEU A 231 16.88 -6.61 2.40
N GLY A 232 17.76 -6.34 1.43
CA GLY A 232 18.48 -7.37 0.71
C GLY A 232 17.68 -8.04 -0.42
N GLY A 233 16.47 -7.57 -0.73
CA GLY A 233 15.60 -8.02 -1.83
C GLY A 233 14.12 -7.81 -1.52
N LEU A 234 13.32 -7.83 -2.58
CA LEU A 234 11.87 -7.84 -2.53
C LEU A 234 11.35 -8.91 -3.49
N ASP A 235 10.18 -9.50 -3.18
CA ASP A 235 9.51 -10.50 -4.02
C ASP A 235 8.30 -9.91 -4.74
N ALA A 236 7.66 -8.89 -4.17
CA ALA A 236 6.59 -8.13 -4.82
C ALA A 236 6.42 -6.74 -4.18
N VAL A 237 5.65 -5.90 -4.85
CA VAL A 237 5.22 -4.59 -4.37
C VAL A 237 3.71 -4.47 -4.46
N ALA A 238 3.07 -3.89 -3.46
CA ALA A 238 1.67 -3.48 -3.51
C ALA A 238 1.54 -1.97 -3.32
N THR A 239 0.69 -1.32 -4.12
CA THR A 239 0.45 0.12 -4.05
C THR A 239 -0.99 0.47 -4.40
N LEU A 240 -1.49 1.61 -3.89
CA LEU A 240 -2.79 2.11 -4.33
C LEU A 240 -2.74 2.57 -5.79
N CYS A 241 -1.66 3.22 -6.20
CA CYS A 241 -1.57 3.70 -7.56
C CYS A 241 -0.13 3.94 -8.05
N ARG A 242 0.03 3.90 -9.39
CA ARG A 242 1.25 4.25 -10.11
C ARG A 242 0.90 5.07 -11.37
N PRO A 243 1.77 5.96 -11.87
CA PRO A 243 1.56 6.62 -13.16
C PRO A 243 1.73 5.65 -14.34
N GLY A 244 0.93 5.85 -15.39
CA GLY A 244 1.14 5.22 -16.70
C GLY A 244 0.82 3.73 -16.76
N LEU A 245 -0.23 3.27 -16.06
CA LEU A 245 -0.70 1.90 -16.15
C LEU A 245 -1.60 1.68 -17.38
N ILE A 246 -2.35 2.72 -17.73
CA ILE A 246 -3.31 2.73 -18.85
C ILE A 246 -2.79 3.76 -19.85
N SER A 247 -2.17 3.31 -20.89
CA SER A 247 -1.85 4.06 -22.12
C SER A 247 -2.58 3.44 -23.29
#